data_d35f2e1c29552024e6b09580c332df4e
#
_entry.id   d35f2e1c29552024e6b09580c332df4e
#
_cell.length_a   1.000
_cell.length_b   1.000
_cell.length_c   1.000
_cell.angle_alpha   90.00
_cell.angle_beta   90.00
_cell.angle_gamma   90.00
#
_symmetry.space_group_name_H-M   'P 1'
#
loop_
_entity.id
_entity.type
_entity.pdbx_description
1 polymer ?
#
loop_
_entity_poly.entity_id
_entity_poly.type
_entity_poly.pdbx_seq_one_letter_code
_entity_poly.pdbx_strand_id
1 'polypeptide(L)'
;MSGLRPRVFLAIFFLAWAFSFAPSRGDNWPGFRGPTGLGYTPQKNLPLKWGGKDDENVAWKSPLVGQGHASPIVSGGRVFVCTVLWPPAVKEREKVIPEHHVLCYDARDGRRLWDTLVQPGPWLRSDFRSGPGGGYAFPTPTTDCRLVYCAFGSSVIAALDFQGRVVWRKEIVPFTFDVTLGSSPVLFRDTMIVLCAMAKPSDSKIVAFDKANGAVKWQTPLPQTGFGHSTPILLPIGGRTQLVVAASGGGPSAQALQSFDAATGERLWWCWGAGDAASPAYGDGLIYFDSGRGGLGAAVDPTGTGDVSETHIRWKVSQVPEGIGSPAIVDGRVYRLHVPAILKCWDLRDGRQLYAARLEGISTTWASPIVDPHGRIYYANAGKSFVIQASPQFQLLATNDLGDGNHASPAVADDSLYLVGMKNVYCLRTASGRRESSGGSRTR
;
A
#
# COMPACT_ATOMS: atom_id res chain seq x y z
N MET A 1 -66.62 46.13 28.93
CA MET A 1 -66.38 44.77 28.34
C MET A 1 -65.19 44.84 27.39
N SER A 2 -64.04 44.55 27.88
CA SER A 2 -62.77 44.70 27.20
C SER A 2 -62.27 43.31 26.81
N GLY A 3 -62.18 43.05 25.51
CA GLY A 3 -61.72 41.80 24.95
C GLY A 3 -60.18 41.80 24.79
N LEU A 4 -59.47 40.97 25.54
CA LEU A 4 -58.08 40.68 25.34
C LEU A 4 -57.90 39.73 24.15
N ARG A 5 -57.06 40.12 23.16
CA ARG A 5 -56.56 39.21 22.10
C ARG A 5 -55.23 38.60 22.53
N PRO A 6 -55.00 37.28 22.35
CA PRO A 6 -53.72 36.66 22.65
C PRO A 6 -52.70 36.93 21.51
N ARG A 7 -51.49 37.37 21.90
CA ARG A 7 -50.33 37.48 21.00
C ARG A 7 -49.67 36.08 20.86
N VAL A 8 -49.70 35.54 19.64
CA VAL A 8 -48.95 34.33 19.28
C VAL A 8 -47.50 34.74 18.98
N PHE A 9 -46.55 34.28 19.80
CA PHE A 9 -45.11 34.38 19.52
C PHE A 9 -44.72 33.22 18.62
N LEU A 10 -44.33 33.53 17.38
CA LEU A 10 -43.77 32.56 16.42
C LEU A 10 -42.28 32.46 16.74
N ALA A 11 -41.84 31.37 17.40
CA ALA A 11 -40.42 31.04 17.58
C ALA A 11 -39.88 30.44 16.27
N ILE A 12 -39.03 31.17 15.55
CA ILE A 12 -38.32 30.70 14.39
C ILE A 12 -37.10 29.94 14.87
N PHE A 13 -37.14 28.61 14.80
CA PHE A 13 -35.98 27.76 14.98
C PHE A 13 -35.10 27.80 13.71
N PHE A 14 -33.94 28.46 13.79
CA PHE A 14 -32.88 28.31 12.81
C PHE A 14 -32.21 26.94 12.99
N LEU A 15 -32.56 25.98 12.14
CA LEU A 15 -31.80 24.74 11.98
C LEU A 15 -30.50 25.09 11.25
N ALA A 16 -29.40 25.21 11.98
CA ALA A 16 -28.06 25.27 11.38
C ALA A 16 -27.74 23.91 10.80
N TRP A 17 -27.85 23.78 9.47
CA TRP A 17 -27.32 22.62 8.73
C TRP A 17 -25.80 22.68 8.76
N ALA A 18 -25.19 21.90 9.67
CA ALA A 18 -23.77 21.62 9.60
C ALA A 18 -23.54 20.69 8.40
N PHE A 19 -23.14 21.26 7.28
CA PHE A 19 -22.59 20.48 6.16
C PHE A 19 -21.29 19.83 6.65
N SER A 20 -21.37 18.58 7.11
CA SER A 20 -20.21 17.71 7.22
C SER A 20 -19.73 17.43 5.81
N PHE A 21 -18.69 18.13 5.36
CA PHE A 21 -17.91 17.72 4.21
C PHE A 21 -17.20 16.41 4.59
N ALA A 22 -17.81 15.27 4.29
CA ALA A 22 -17.07 14.03 4.22
C ALA A 22 -16.07 14.19 3.06
N PRO A 23 -14.75 14.00 3.29
CA PRO A 23 -13.78 14.06 2.20
C PRO A 23 -14.19 13.06 1.13
N SER A 24 -14.16 13.48 -0.14
CA SER A 24 -14.49 12.60 -1.26
C SER A 24 -13.53 11.41 -1.22
N ARG A 25 -14.01 10.19 -1.52
CA ARG A 25 -13.17 8.98 -1.55
C ARG A 25 -11.97 9.08 -2.52
N GLY A 26 -11.99 10.05 -3.45
CA GLY A 26 -10.93 10.30 -4.43
C GLY A 26 -9.72 11.06 -3.91
N ASP A 27 -9.84 11.75 -2.75
CA ASP A 27 -8.81 12.64 -2.22
C ASP A 27 -7.91 11.95 -1.19
N ASN A 28 -8.01 10.63 -1.04
CA ASN A 28 -7.26 9.86 -0.07
C ASN A 28 -6.57 8.64 -0.71
N TRP A 29 -5.37 8.33 -0.20
CA TRP A 29 -4.63 7.10 -0.48
C TRP A 29 -4.40 6.35 0.82
N PRO A 30 -5.40 5.59 1.29
CA PRO A 30 -5.50 5.18 2.70
C PRO A 30 -4.62 3.99 3.10
N GLY A 31 -3.92 3.35 2.18
CA GLY A 31 -3.11 2.17 2.45
C GLY A 31 -2.23 1.78 1.28
N PHE A 32 -1.56 0.66 1.38
CA PHE A 32 -0.71 0.13 0.32
C PHE A 32 -1.51 -0.06 -0.98
N ARG A 33 -1.03 0.54 -2.08
CA ARG A 33 -1.68 0.55 -3.39
C ARG A 33 -3.08 1.19 -3.40
N GLY A 34 -3.34 2.11 -2.46
CA GLY A 34 -4.49 3.01 -2.45
C GLY A 34 -5.82 2.40 -2.02
N PRO A 35 -6.93 3.05 -2.36
CA PRO A 35 -8.25 2.71 -1.81
C PRO A 35 -8.76 1.32 -2.17
N THR A 36 -8.27 0.73 -3.26
CA THR A 36 -8.65 -0.62 -3.70
C THR A 36 -7.60 -1.68 -3.35
N GLY A 37 -6.39 -1.27 -2.92
CA GLY A 37 -5.24 -2.17 -2.78
C GLY A 37 -4.65 -2.65 -4.13
N LEU A 38 -5.12 -2.11 -5.25
CA LEU A 38 -4.77 -2.56 -6.61
C LEU A 38 -3.91 -1.55 -7.38
N GLY A 39 -3.66 -0.35 -6.83
CA GLY A 39 -2.82 0.67 -7.46
C GLY A 39 -3.57 1.62 -8.40
N TYR A 40 -4.89 1.57 -8.48
CA TYR A 40 -5.65 2.49 -9.32
C TYR A 40 -5.97 3.79 -8.59
N THR A 41 -5.89 4.90 -9.32
CA THR A 41 -6.29 6.24 -8.85
C THR A 41 -7.33 6.87 -9.78
N PRO A 42 -8.32 7.62 -9.26
CA PRO A 42 -9.21 8.43 -10.09
C PRO A 42 -8.60 9.76 -10.54
N GLN A 43 -7.41 10.11 -10.06
CA GLN A 43 -6.73 11.38 -10.35
C GLN A 43 -6.26 11.41 -11.80
N LYS A 44 -6.55 12.52 -12.51
CA LYS A 44 -6.32 12.63 -13.97
C LYS A 44 -5.11 13.49 -14.34
N ASN A 45 -4.69 14.39 -13.44
CA ASN A 45 -3.71 15.44 -13.74
C ASN A 45 -2.35 15.18 -13.10
N LEU A 46 -1.97 13.91 -12.91
CA LEU A 46 -0.66 13.55 -12.37
C LEU A 46 0.45 14.01 -13.33
N PRO A 47 1.59 14.50 -12.80
CA PRO A 47 2.70 14.93 -13.63
C PRO A 47 3.30 13.72 -14.39
N LEU A 48 3.65 13.94 -15.66
CA LEU A 48 4.42 12.96 -16.46
C LEU A 48 5.93 13.12 -16.22
N LYS A 49 6.36 14.36 -15.98
CA LYS A 49 7.77 14.70 -15.77
C LYS A 49 7.96 15.34 -14.40
N TRP A 50 9.08 15.02 -13.76
CA TRP A 50 9.49 15.63 -12.50
C TRP A 50 10.98 15.46 -12.21
N GLY A 51 11.51 16.31 -11.31
CA GLY A 51 12.91 16.28 -10.87
C GLY A 51 13.84 16.98 -11.84
N GLY A 52 15.04 16.43 -12.03
CA GLY A 52 16.07 17.06 -12.83
C GLY A 52 16.73 18.26 -12.10
N LYS A 53 17.47 19.09 -12.87
CA LYS A 53 18.27 20.20 -12.30
C LYS A 53 17.41 21.31 -11.70
N ASP A 54 16.18 21.48 -12.24
CA ASP A 54 15.30 22.60 -11.88
C ASP A 54 14.16 22.16 -10.95
N ASP A 55 14.23 20.95 -10.37
CA ASP A 55 13.15 20.36 -9.55
C ASP A 55 11.77 20.47 -10.23
N GLU A 56 11.69 20.17 -11.55
CA GLU A 56 10.45 20.26 -12.33
C GLU A 56 9.31 19.54 -11.62
N ASN A 57 8.14 20.19 -11.48
CA ASN A 57 6.95 19.64 -10.82
C ASN A 57 7.16 19.12 -9.38
N VAL A 58 8.26 19.46 -8.71
CA VAL A 58 8.45 19.24 -7.28
C VAL A 58 7.76 20.38 -6.52
N ALA A 59 6.56 20.10 -5.98
CA ALA A 59 5.81 21.09 -5.22
C ALA A 59 6.47 21.39 -3.86
N TRP A 60 6.98 20.35 -3.22
CA TRP A 60 7.80 20.44 -2.02
C TRP A 60 8.62 19.16 -1.81
N LYS A 61 9.71 19.29 -1.06
CA LYS A 61 10.49 18.20 -0.47
C LYS A 61 10.77 18.49 0.99
N SER A 62 10.66 17.48 1.84
CA SER A 62 10.84 17.64 3.30
C SER A 62 11.73 16.54 3.84
N PRO A 63 12.63 16.87 4.79
CA PRO A 63 13.53 15.89 5.37
C PRO A 63 12.78 14.72 6.01
N LEU A 64 13.25 13.50 5.73
CA LEU A 64 12.78 12.28 6.36
C LEU A 64 13.61 12.02 7.63
N VAL A 65 12.93 11.72 8.74
CA VAL A 65 13.58 11.25 9.97
C VAL A 65 13.63 9.73 9.94
N GLY A 66 14.80 9.15 10.18
CA GLY A 66 14.98 7.71 10.18
C GLY A 66 15.06 7.10 8.78
N GLN A 67 14.81 5.80 8.69
CA GLN A 67 14.94 4.98 7.48
C GLN A 67 13.81 3.96 7.39
N GLY A 68 13.51 3.48 6.18
CA GLY A 68 12.52 2.44 5.95
C GLY A 68 12.07 2.41 4.49
N HIS A 69 11.28 1.40 4.13
CA HIS A 69 10.72 1.23 2.80
C HIS A 69 9.19 1.30 2.81
N ALA A 70 8.58 1.70 3.94
CA ALA A 70 7.15 1.92 4.02
C ALA A 70 6.71 2.97 2.99
N SER A 71 5.67 2.67 2.25
CA SER A 71 5.06 3.63 1.33
C SER A 71 4.31 4.72 2.11
N PRO A 72 4.23 5.94 1.60
CA PRO A 72 3.40 6.96 2.22
C PRO A 72 1.92 6.63 2.05
N ILE A 73 1.10 7.10 2.98
CA ILE A 73 -0.35 7.18 2.80
C ILE A 73 -0.80 8.62 2.93
N VAL A 74 -1.92 8.96 2.30
CA VAL A 74 -2.46 10.33 2.31
C VAL A 74 -3.92 10.29 2.75
N SER A 75 -4.27 11.10 3.73
CA SER A 75 -5.66 11.23 4.19
C SER A 75 -5.88 12.56 4.92
N GLY A 76 -7.00 13.22 4.62
CA GLY A 76 -7.40 14.45 5.28
C GLY A 76 -6.35 15.58 5.17
N GLY A 77 -5.69 15.71 4.01
CA GLY A 77 -4.65 16.69 3.76
C GLY A 77 -3.34 16.43 4.52
N ARG A 78 -3.09 15.20 4.92
CA ARG A 78 -1.88 14.76 5.65
C ARG A 78 -1.23 13.59 4.98
N VAL A 79 0.10 13.57 5.00
CA VAL A 79 0.94 12.46 4.55
C VAL A 79 1.53 11.76 5.77
N PHE A 80 1.34 10.45 5.87
CA PHE A 80 1.88 9.65 6.97
C PHE A 80 2.92 8.66 6.44
N VAL A 81 4.03 8.52 7.17
CA VAL A 81 5.16 7.63 6.84
C VAL A 81 5.64 6.92 8.08
N CYS A 82 5.91 5.63 7.99
CA CYS A 82 6.58 4.86 9.04
C CYS A 82 8.08 4.76 8.76
N THR A 83 8.89 5.02 9.78
CA THR A 83 10.36 4.90 9.72
C THR A 83 10.92 4.30 11.01
N VAL A 84 12.20 3.96 10.99
CA VAL A 84 12.95 3.58 12.18
C VAL A 84 14.25 4.35 12.28
N LEU A 85 14.69 4.61 13.50
CA LEU A 85 15.88 5.39 13.79
C LEU A 85 16.73 4.69 14.85
N TRP A 86 18.01 4.44 14.54
CA TRP A 86 18.98 4.10 15.56
C TRP A 86 19.60 5.39 16.09
N PRO A 87 19.63 5.61 17.41
CA PRO A 87 20.36 6.73 17.99
C PRO A 87 21.82 6.72 17.51
N PRO A 88 22.44 7.89 17.27
CA PRO A 88 23.80 7.99 16.70
C PRO A 88 24.89 7.22 17.47
N ALA A 89 24.70 7.00 18.76
CA ALA A 89 25.61 6.24 19.61
C ALA A 89 25.62 4.72 19.33
N VAL A 90 24.56 4.20 18.65
CA VAL A 90 24.44 2.76 18.34
C VAL A 90 25.39 2.40 17.21
N LYS A 91 26.42 1.60 17.50
CA LYS A 91 27.39 1.11 16.52
C LYS A 91 26.97 -0.23 15.89
N GLU A 92 26.40 -1.12 16.68
CA GLU A 92 26.00 -2.48 16.30
C GLU A 92 24.47 -2.53 16.17
N ARG A 93 23.98 -2.08 15.02
CA ARG A 93 22.53 -1.97 14.75
C ARG A 93 21.80 -3.30 14.79
N GLU A 94 22.50 -4.40 14.45
CA GLU A 94 21.98 -5.77 14.50
C GLU A 94 21.74 -6.28 15.93
N LYS A 95 22.24 -5.59 16.94
CA LYS A 95 22.07 -5.95 18.37
C LYS A 95 21.06 -5.09 19.10
N VAL A 96 20.49 -4.09 18.43
CA VAL A 96 19.59 -3.09 19.05
C VAL A 96 18.34 -2.90 18.21
N ILE A 97 17.17 -3.02 18.82
CA ILE A 97 15.91 -2.66 18.17
C ILE A 97 15.87 -1.13 18.03
N PRO A 98 15.65 -0.60 16.80
CA PRO A 98 15.59 0.85 16.60
C PRO A 98 14.33 1.47 17.19
N GLU A 99 14.35 2.77 17.39
CA GLU A 99 13.16 3.56 17.63
C GLU A 99 12.21 3.49 16.42
N HIS A 100 10.91 3.36 16.67
CA HIS A 100 9.89 3.28 15.62
C HIS A 100 9.12 4.59 15.57
N HIS A 101 9.13 5.22 14.41
CA HIS A 101 8.52 6.53 14.20
C HIS A 101 7.34 6.46 13.24
N VAL A 102 6.27 7.15 13.56
CA VAL A 102 5.23 7.53 12.62
C VAL A 102 5.32 9.04 12.44
N LEU A 103 5.57 9.46 11.19
CA LEU A 103 5.74 10.85 10.81
C LEU A 103 4.48 11.35 10.10
N CYS A 104 4.10 12.60 10.36
CA CYS A 104 3.00 13.25 9.67
C CYS A 104 3.45 14.58 9.09
N TYR A 105 3.12 14.78 7.81
CA TYR A 105 3.40 16.03 7.09
C TYR A 105 2.10 16.65 6.58
N ASP A 106 2.04 17.97 6.49
CA ASP A 106 0.99 18.69 5.77
C ASP A 106 1.14 18.40 4.27
N ALA A 107 0.11 17.92 3.62
CA ALA A 107 0.14 17.54 2.21
C ALA A 107 0.30 18.74 1.25
N ARG A 108 0.01 19.99 1.70
CA ARG A 108 0.07 21.20 0.89
C ARG A 108 1.49 21.74 0.75
N ASP A 109 2.24 21.76 1.87
CA ASP A 109 3.55 22.44 1.96
C ASP A 109 4.69 21.58 2.48
N GLY A 110 4.41 20.34 2.90
CA GLY A 110 5.40 19.38 3.38
C GLY A 110 5.90 19.66 4.80
N ARG A 111 5.33 20.63 5.51
CA ARG A 111 5.72 20.91 6.90
C ARG A 111 5.41 19.71 7.79
N ARG A 112 6.40 19.22 8.52
CA ARG A 112 6.18 18.14 9.49
C ARG A 112 5.30 18.64 10.63
N LEU A 113 4.14 17.99 10.80
CA LEU A 113 3.14 18.33 11.80
C LEU A 113 3.48 17.69 13.14
N TRP A 114 3.90 16.44 13.12
CA TRP A 114 4.31 15.69 14.29
C TRP A 114 5.19 14.48 13.92
N ASP A 115 5.86 13.95 14.92
CA ASP A 115 6.72 12.79 14.89
C ASP A 115 6.45 12.00 16.18
N THR A 116 5.89 10.81 16.07
CA THR A 116 5.48 10.01 17.22
C THR A 116 6.32 8.74 17.33
N LEU A 117 6.93 8.56 18.46
CA LEU A 117 7.61 7.32 18.85
C LEU A 117 6.56 6.28 19.24
N VAL A 118 6.54 5.16 18.52
CA VAL A 118 5.81 3.95 18.90
C VAL A 118 6.79 3.03 19.61
N GLN A 119 6.53 2.72 20.87
CA GLN A 119 7.39 1.82 21.63
C GLN A 119 7.63 0.51 20.86
N PRO A 120 8.86 0.11 20.56
CA PRO A 120 9.17 -1.10 19.82
C PRO A 120 8.61 -2.36 20.47
N GLY A 121 8.38 -3.40 19.66
CA GLY A 121 8.11 -4.74 20.14
C GLY A 121 9.40 -5.48 20.51
N PRO A 122 9.31 -6.72 21.03
CA PRO A 122 10.46 -7.45 21.58
C PRO A 122 11.34 -8.12 20.52
N TRP A 123 10.95 -8.15 19.25
CA TRP A 123 11.65 -8.89 18.21
C TRP A 123 12.88 -8.15 17.69
N LEU A 124 14.06 -8.65 18.06
CA LEU A 124 15.34 -8.20 17.52
C LEU A 124 15.65 -8.95 16.22
N ARG A 125 16.02 -8.20 15.19
CA ARG A 125 16.44 -8.74 13.89
C ARG A 125 17.95 -8.66 13.74
N SER A 126 18.54 -9.77 13.30
CA SER A 126 19.98 -9.86 13.02
C SER A 126 20.32 -9.76 11.55
N ASP A 127 19.34 -9.85 10.65
CA ASP A 127 19.55 -9.83 9.21
C ASP A 127 19.12 -8.50 8.59
N PHE A 128 20.09 -7.80 8.02
CA PHE A 128 19.94 -6.50 7.37
C PHE A 128 19.92 -6.58 5.83
N ARG A 129 19.77 -7.77 5.22
CA ARG A 129 19.66 -7.93 3.76
C ARG A 129 18.52 -7.12 3.16
N SER A 130 17.50 -6.82 3.94
CA SER A 130 16.38 -5.98 3.53
C SER A 130 16.71 -4.49 3.39
N GLY A 131 17.99 -4.11 3.44
CA GLY A 131 18.47 -2.75 3.22
C GLY A 131 18.30 -1.82 4.42
N PRO A 132 18.37 -0.50 4.19
CA PRO A 132 18.29 0.51 5.22
C PRO A 132 17.06 0.36 6.10
N GLY A 133 17.24 0.60 7.42
CA GLY A 133 16.16 0.38 8.38
C GLY A 133 16.01 -1.07 8.82
N GLY A 134 16.86 -2.02 8.34
CA GLY A 134 16.88 -3.41 8.77
C GLY A 134 15.53 -4.13 8.58
N GLY A 135 14.66 -3.62 7.71
CA GLY A 135 13.34 -4.16 7.47
C GLY A 135 12.31 -3.92 8.59
N TYR A 136 12.62 -3.17 9.62
CA TYR A 136 11.66 -2.88 10.70
C TYR A 136 10.48 -2.00 10.24
N ALA A 137 10.66 -1.10 9.26
CA ALA A 137 9.62 -0.24 8.69
C ALA A 137 9.42 -0.56 7.19
N PHE A 138 8.97 -1.78 6.89
CA PHE A 138 8.52 -2.19 5.56
C PHE A 138 7.02 -2.04 5.38
N PRO A 139 6.17 -2.45 6.35
CA PRO A 139 4.74 -2.34 6.17
C PRO A 139 4.30 -0.90 5.96
N THR A 140 3.54 -0.67 4.92
CA THR A 140 2.86 0.61 4.70
C THR A 140 1.76 0.76 5.75
N PRO A 141 1.65 1.91 6.44
CA PRO A 141 0.53 2.15 7.34
C PRO A 141 -0.80 2.18 6.58
N THR A 142 -1.91 2.08 7.29
CA THR A 142 -3.24 2.24 6.71
C THR A 142 -4.13 3.13 7.58
N THR A 143 -5.19 3.71 7.01
CA THR A 143 -6.06 4.64 7.75
C THR A 143 -7.53 4.50 7.35
N ASP A 144 -8.42 4.71 8.31
CA ASP A 144 -9.86 4.85 8.10
C ASP A 144 -10.35 6.31 8.14
N CYS A 145 -9.44 7.26 7.94
CA CYS A 145 -9.65 8.71 8.04
C CYS A 145 -9.90 9.22 9.48
N ARG A 146 -9.76 8.37 10.49
CA ARG A 146 -9.88 8.70 11.92
C ARG A 146 -8.62 8.33 12.69
N LEU A 147 -8.12 7.11 12.44
CA LEU A 147 -6.90 6.60 13.02
C LEU A 147 -5.93 6.17 11.90
N VAL A 148 -4.66 6.19 12.22
CA VAL A 148 -3.57 5.61 11.42
C VAL A 148 -3.12 4.33 12.11
N TYR A 149 -3.13 3.23 11.38
CA TYR A 149 -2.74 1.91 11.86
C TYR A 149 -1.39 1.54 11.26
N CYS A 150 -0.44 1.16 12.07
CA CYS A 150 0.90 0.79 11.66
C CYS A 150 1.31 -0.57 12.21
N ALA A 151 2.24 -1.20 11.50
CA ALA A 151 2.89 -2.43 11.92
C ALA A 151 4.39 -2.29 11.70
N PHE A 152 5.20 -2.85 12.59
CA PHE A 152 6.66 -2.80 12.53
C PHE A 152 7.27 -4.19 12.70
N GLY A 153 8.42 -4.39 12.08
CA GLY A 153 9.14 -5.67 12.07
C GLY A 153 9.64 -6.16 13.43
N SER A 154 9.56 -5.34 14.48
CA SER A 154 9.78 -5.79 15.87
C SER A 154 8.58 -6.51 16.49
N SER A 155 7.58 -6.90 15.69
CA SER A 155 6.34 -7.56 16.10
C SER A 155 5.42 -6.69 16.95
N VAL A 156 5.25 -5.44 16.54
CA VAL A 156 4.31 -4.50 17.17
C VAL A 156 3.36 -3.90 16.14
N ILE A 157 2.12 -3.73 16.57
CA ILE A 157 1.08 -2.97 15.85
C ILE A 157 0.56 -1.86 16.74
N ALA A 158 0.15 -0.74 16.15
CA ALA A 158 -0.42 0.37 16.89
C ALA A 158 -1.44 1.16 16.06
N ALA A 159 -2.30 1.89 16.75
CA ALA A 159 -3.17 2.90 16.16
C ALA A 159 -2.88 4.25 16.79
N LEU A 160 -2.79 5.27 15.95
CA LEU A 160 -2.59 6.66 16.35
C LEU A 160 -3.76 7.51 15.86
N ASP A 161 -4.13 8.53 16.60
CA ASP A 161 -5.04 9.54 16.07
C ASP A 161 -4.32 10.53 15.11
N PHE A 162 -5.09 11.37 14.44
CA PHE A 162 -4.51 12.34 13.50
C PHE A 162 -3.67 13.44 14.18
N GLN A 163 -3.72 13.55 15.51
CA GLN A 163 -2.87 14.42 16.31
C GLN A 163 -1.54 13.74 16.73
N GLY A 164 -1.35 12.46 16.35
CA GLY A 164 -0.16 11.69 16.63
C GLY A 164 -0.17 10.99 17.99
N ARG A 165 -1.29 11.01 18.74
CA ARG A 165 -1.38 10.30 20.02
C ARG A 165 -1.61 8.81 19.78
N VAL A 166 -0.83 7.95 20.44
CA VAL A 166 -1.05 6.50 20.40
C VAL A 166 -2.33 6.17 21.16
N VAL A 167 -3.32 5.66 20.43
CA VAL A 167 -4.63 5.25 20.99
C VAL A 167 -4.53 3.87 21.61
N TRP A 168 -3.88 2.94 20.91
CA TRP A 168 -3.55 1.62 21.43
C TRP A 168 -2.29 1.07 20.76
N ARG A 169 -1.60 0.17 21.44
CA ARG A 169 -0.43 -0.59 20.97
C ARG A 169 -0.55 -2.03 21.43
N LYS A 170 -0.19 -2.97 20.58
CA LYS A 170 -0.17 -4.41 20.87
C LYS A 170 1.11 -5.05 20.35
N GLU A 171 1.66 -5.95 21.12
CA GLU A 171 2.62 -6.91 20.63
C GLU A 171 1.88 -8.06 19.95
N ILE A 172 2.37 -8.46 18.80
CA ILE A 172 1.87 -9.61 18.05
C ILE A 172 2.90 -10.75 18.15
N VAL A 173 2.52 -11.96 17.75
CA VAL A 173 3.45 -13.09 17.79
C VAL A 173 4.72 -12.74 17.02
N PRO A 174 5.91 -12.94 17.62
CA PRO A 174 7.17 -12.61 16.96
C PRO A 174 7.33 -13.36 15.66
N PHE A 175 7.79 -12.65 14.64
CA PHE A 175 8.19 -13.26 13.37
C PHE A 175 9.52 -13.98 13.60
N THR A 176 9.53 -15.30 13.48
CA THR A 176 10.76 -16.12 13.61
C THR A 176 11.56 -16.16 12.33
N PHE A 177 11.27 -15.28 11.39
CA PHE A 177 11.90 -15.24 10.08
C PHE A 177 12.95 -14.11 10.01
N ASP A 178 14.07 -14.39 9.34
CA ASP A 178 15.19 -13.46 9.21
C ASP A 178 14.88 -12.27 8.27
N VAL A 179 13.90 -12.43 7.39
CA VAL A 179 13.41 -11.38 6.49
C VAL A 179 12.06 -10.88 7.02
N THR A 180 11.98 -9.78 7.53
CA THR A 180 10.93 -8.98 8.15
C THR A 180 9.45 -9.25 7.80
N LEU A 181 8.54 -8.68 8.60
CA LEU A 181 7.15 -8.42 8.23
C LEU A 181 7.14 -7.48 7.01
N GLY A 182 6.87 -8.01 5.83
CA GLY A 182 6.74 -7.22 4.60
C GLY A 182 5.29 -6.86 4.26
N SER A 183 4.34 -7.66 4.75
CA SER A 183 2.92 -7.46 4.50
C SER A 183 2.37 -6.25 5.24
N SER A 184 1.65 -5.38 4.54
CA SER A 184 0.99 -4.22 5.13
C SER A 184 -0.39 -4.61 5.70
N PRO A 185 -0.85 -3.96 6.80
CA PRO A 185 -2.20 -4.16 7.30
C PRO A 185 -3.24 -3.66 6.29
N VAL A 186 -4.38 -4.37 6.22
CA VAL A 186 -5.55 -3.95 5.44
C VAL A 186 -6.76 -3.77 6.34
N LEU A 187 -7.65 -2.82 5.97
CA LEU A 187 -8.84 -2.53 6.77
C LEU A 187 -10.09 -3.10 6.11
N PHE A 188 -10.90 -3.78 6.90
CA PHE A 188 -12.21 -4.23 6.49
C PHE A 188 -13.23 -3.95 7.61
N ARG A 189 -14.22 -3.10 7.34
CA ARG A 189 -15.24 -2.67 8.32
C ARG A 189 -14.59 -2.15 9.62
N ASP A 190 -14.79 -2.85 10.72
CA ASP A 190 -14.26 -2.53 12.05
C ASP A 190 -12.99 -3.31 12.41
N THR A 191 -12.36 -3.98 11.43
CA THR A 191 -11.14 -4.76 11.64
C THR A 191 -9.94 -4.20 10.88
N MET A 192 -8.76 -4.40 11.48
CA MET A 192 -7.45 -4.34 10.86
C MET A 192 -6.93 -5.77 10.70
N ILE A 193 -6.68 -6.20 9.48
CA ILE A 193 -6.24 -7.57 9.16
C ILE A 193 -4.75 -7.57 8.84
N VAL A 194 -4.00 -8.47 9.46
CA VAL A 194 -2.54 -8.63 9.29
C VAL A 194 -2.23 -10.07 8.89
N LEU A 195 -1.43 -10.24 7.84
CA LEU A 195 -0.84 -11.52 7.47
C LEU A 195 0.42 -11.72 8.31
N CYS A 196 0.41 -12.75 9.16
CA CYS A 196 1.53 -13.18 9.97
C CYS A 196 2.11 -14.48 9.38
N ALA A 197 2.90 -14.36 8.30
CA ALA A 197 3.61 -15.49 7.72
C ALA A 197 4.92 -15.73 8.45
N MET A 198 5.15 -16.95 8.90
CA MET A 198 6.22 -17.34 9.81
C MET A 198 7.20 -18.31 9.14
N ALA A 199 8.47 -18.28 9.53
CA ALA A 199 9.46 -19.23 9.04
C ALA A 199 9.07 -20.70 9.29
N LYS A 200 8.44 -20.95 10.43
CA LYS A 200 7.79 -22.23 10.72
C LYS A 200 6.33 -22.16 10.23
N PRO A 201 6.00 -22.84 9.12
CA PRO A 201 4.67 -22.71 8.50
C PRO A 201 3.49 -23.00 9.44
N SER A 202 3.67 -23.94 10.41
CA SER A 202 2.62 -24.26 11.39
C SER A 202 2.17 -23.08 12.24
N ASP A 203 3.00 -22.04 12.36
CA ASP A 203 2.74 -20.88 13.20
C ASP A 203 2.14 -19.70 12.40
N SER A 204 2.12 -19.83 11.07
CA SER A 204 1.58 -18.82 10.18
C SER A 204 0.07 -18.69 10.30
N LYS A 205 -0.42 -17.47 10.24
CA LYS A 205 -1.85 -17.15 10.36
C LYS A 205 -2.21 -15.79 9.78
N ILE A 206 -3.48 -15.59 9.53
CA ILE A 206 -4.08 -14.26 9.34
C ILE A 206 -4.76 -13.90 10.67
N VAL A 207 -4.62 -12.66 11.08
CA VAL A 207 -5.26 -12.16 12.32
C VAL A 207 -6.01 -10.87 12.01
N ALA A 208 -7.27 -10.81 12.41
CA ALA A 208 -8.08 -9.61 12.39
C ALA A 208 -8.19 -9.03 13.80
N PHE A 209 -7.79 -7.79 13.92
CA PHE A 209 -7.84 -7.01 15.17
C PHE A 209 -8.98 -6.00 15.10
N ASP A 210 -9.66 -5.79 16.22
CA ASP A 210 -10.60 -4.69 16.37
C ASP A 210 -9.86 -3.35 16.23
N LYS A 211 -10.34 -2.48 15.34
CA LYS A 211 -9.70 -1.19 15.07
C LYS A 211 -9.70 -0.26 16.29
N ALA A 212 -10.69 -0.37 17.16
CA ALA A 212 -10.86 0.54 18.28
C ALA A 212 -9.87 0.27 19.43
N ASN A 213 -9.45 -0.99 19.64
CA ASN A 213 -8.66 -1.38 20.82
C ASN A 213 -7.58 -2.43 20.57
N GLY A 214 -7.44 -2.93 19.34
CA GLY A 214 -6.45 -3.96 18.97
C GLY A 214 -6.74 -5.34 19.54
N ALA A 215 -7.95 -5.65 20.01
CA ALA A 215 -8.33 -7.00 20.43
C ALA A 215 -8.48 -7.91 19.21
N VAL A 216 -8.11 -9.19 19.36
CA VAL A 216 -8.31 -10.18 18.30
C VAL A 216 -9.80 -10.48 18.14
N LYS A 217 -10.34 -10.30 16.93
CA LYS A 217 -11.72 -10.66 16.57
C LYS A 217 -11.81 -12.06 15.98
N TRP A 218 -10.91 -12.38 15.08
CA TRP A 218 -10.75 -13.72 14.53
C TRP A 218 -9.30 -13.96 14.09
N GLN A 219 -8.91 -15.22 13.99
CA GLN A 219 -7.63 -15.63 13.41
C GLN A 219 -7.80 -16.95 12.66
N THR A 220 -7.09 -17.09 11.55
CA THR A 220 -7.13 -18.29 10.71
C THR A 220 -5.72 -18.83 10.51
N PRO A 221 -5.44 -20.07 10.92
CA PRO A 221 -4.16 -20.71 10.67
C PRO A 221 -3.87 -20.89 9.17
N LEU A 222 -2.59 -20.73 8.80
CA LEU A 222 -2.04 -20.96 7.47
C LEU A 222 -0.89 -21.99 7.52
N PRO A 223 -1.16 -23.24 7.89
CA PRO A 223 -0.12 -24.19 8.30
C PRO A 223 0.87 -24.59 7.20
N GLN A 224 0.57 -24.26 5.94
CA GLN A 224 1.44 -24.53 4.78
C GLN A 224 2.10 -23.27 4.22
N THR A 225 1.97 -22.14 4.91
CA THR A 225 2.50 -20.84 4.48
C THR A 225 3.73 -20.50 5.29
N GLY A 226 4.93 -20.60 4.69
CA GLY A 226 6.20 -20.26 5.34
C GLY A 226 6.72 -18.87 5.03
N PHE A 227 6.27 -18.29 3.93
CA PHE A 227 6.67 -16.96 3.46
C PHE A 227 5.44 -16.18 2.99
N GLY A 228 5.41 -14.88 3.27
CA GLY A 228 4.34 -14.03 2.83
C GLY A 228 4.61 -12.57 3.15
N HIS A 229 5.28 -11.89 2.22
CA HIS A 229 5.48 -10.44 2.29
C HIS A 229 4.42 -9.67 1.50
N SER A 230 3.63 -10.38 0.68
CA SER A 230 2.57 -9.75 -0.09
C SER A 230 1.50 -9.14 0.84
N THR A 231 1.01 -7.98 0.47
CA THR A 231 -0.15 -7.39 1.14
C THR A 231 -1.42 -8.01 0.58
N PRO A 232 -2.33 -8.52 1.42
CA PRO A 232 -3.61 -9.04 0.97
C PRO A 232 -4.44 -8.00 0.21
N ILE A 233 -5.29 -8.46 -0.73
CA ILE A 233 -6.25 -7.60 -1.42
C ILE A 233 -7.68 -7.97 -1.01
N LEU A 234 -8.59 -7.00 -1.06
CA LEU A 234 -10.00 -7.17 -0.74
C LEU A 234 -10.84 -7.06 -2.01
N LEU A 235 -11.57 -8.12 -2.36
CA LEU A 235 -12.35 -8.20 -3.57
C LEU A 235 -13.84 -8.48 -3.26
N PRO A 236 -14.78 -7.61 -3.68
CA PRO A 236 -16.22 -7.90 -3.59
C PRO A 236 -16.62 -8.88 -4.67
N ILE A 237 -16.76 -10.15 -4.33
CA ILE A 237 -17.10 -11.26 -5.26
C ILE A 237 -18.18 -12.13 -4.65
N GLY A 238 -19.18 -12.48 -5.42
CA GLY A 238 -20.22 -13.43 -5.01
C GLY A 238 -21.04 -12.98 -3.79
N GLY A 239 -21.27 -11.67 -3.63
CA GLY A 239 -22.06 -11.11 -2.53
C GLY A 239 -21.32 -11.00 -1.19
N ARG A 240 -20.04 -11.36 -1.15
CA ARG A 240 -19.14 -11.22 0.02
C ARG A 240 -17.85 -10.51 -0.36
N THR A 241 -17.09 -10.07 0.63
CA THR A 241 -15.74 -9.55 0.41
C THR A 241 -14.72 -10.65 0.68
N GLN A 242 -14.00 -11.05 -0.36
CA GLN A 242 -12.90 -12.00 -0.27
C GLN A 242 -11.61 -11.27 0.13
N LEU A 243 -10.90 -11.82 1.11
CA LEU A 243 -9.51 -11.46 1.44
C LEU A 243 -8.60 -12.43 0.71
N VAL A 244 -7.92 -11.96 -0.33
CA VAL A 244 -7.02 -12.79 -1.14
C VAL A 244 -5.58 -12.59 -0.71
N VAL A 245 -4.92 -13.69 -0.37
CA VAL A 245 -3.56 -13.73 0.18
C VAL A 245 -2.67 -14.54 -0.75
N ALA A 246 -1.57 -13.93 -1.20
CA ALA A 246 -0.50 -14.62 -1.92
C ALA A 246 0.67 -14.89 -0.97
N ALA A 247 0.78 -16.12 -0.49
CA ALA A 247 1.83 -16.52 0.46
C ALA A 247 2.10 -18.03 0.28
N SER A 248 3.36 -18.44 0.37
CA SER A 248 3.78 -19.81 0.01
C SER A 248 4.61 -20.45 1.11
N GLY A 249 4.45 -21.74 1.28
CA GLY A 249 5.32 -22.58 2.12
C GLY A 249 6.59 -23.05 1.40
N GLY A 250 6.76 -22.69 0.12
CA GLY A 250 7.81 -23.20 -0.76
C GLY A 250 7.43 -24.51 -1.44
N GLY A 251 7.83 -24.64 -2.71
CA GLY A 251 7.59 -25.82 -3.54
C GLY A 251 6.33 -25.75 -4.42
N PRO A 252 6.26 -26.61 -5.45
CA PRO A 252 5.22 -26.55 -6.50
C PRO A 252 3.82 -26.95 -6.02
N SER A 253 3.72 -27.60 -4.86
CA SER A 253 2.44 -28.00 -4.25
C SER A 253 2.02 -27.08 -3.10
N ALA A 254 2.63 -25.89 -2.96
CA ALA A 254 2.22 -24.91 -1.97
C ALA A 254 0.89 -24.27 -2.35
N GLN A 255 0.03 -24.05 -1.37
CA GLN A 255 -1.22 -23.30 -1.52
C GLN A 255 -0.89 -21.80 -1.60
N ALA A 256 -0.42 -21.37 -2.77
CA ALA A 256 0.23 -20.09 -2.97
C ALA A 256 -0.73 -18.91 -2.96
N LEU A 257 -1.93 -19.08 -3.52
CA LEU A 257 -2.99 -18.09 -3.47
C LEU A 257 -4.18 -18.68 -2.73
N GLN A 258 -4.64 -17.98 -1.71
CA GLN A 258 -5.76 -18.40 -0.87
C GLN A 258 -6.74 -17.27 -0.69
N SER A 259 -8.03 -17.59 -0.63
CA SER A 259 -9.10 -16.64 -0.40
C SER A 259 -9.88 -16.98 0.86
N PHE A 260 -10.20 -15.94 1.62
CA PHE A 260 -10.94 -16.03 2.87
C PHE A 260 -12.10 -15.04 2.87
N ASP A 261 -13.18 -15.35 3.59
CA ASP A 261 -14.20 -14.36 3.90
C ASP A 261 -13.58 -13.30 4.84
N ALA A 262 -13.57 -12.06 4.41
CA ALA A 262 -12.94 -10.97 5.17
C ALA A 262 -13.63 -10.67 6.52
N ALA A 263 -14.90 -11.09 6.68
CA ALA A 263 -15.64 -10.85 7.91
C ALA A 263 -15.36 -11.92 8.98
N THR A 264 -15.14 -13.17 8.57
CA THR A 264 -15.08 -14.33 9.46
C THR A 264 -13.71 -15.01 9.49
N GLY A 265 -12.87 -14.80 8.45
CA GLY A 265 -11.63 -15.54 8.26
C GLY A 265 -11.82 -16.97 7.74
N GLU A 266 -13.05 -17.37 7.38
CA GLU A 266 -13.33 -18.67 6.77
C GLU A 266 -12.64 -18.78 5.42
N ARG A 267 -11.90 -19.90 5.17
CA ARG A 267 -11.26 -20.13 3.88
C ARG A 267 -12.30 -20.55 2.83
N LEU A 268 -12.31 -19.83 1.70
CA LEU A 268 -13.26 -20.03 0.61
C LEU A 268 -12.70 -20.93 -0.48
N TRP A 269 -11.49 -20.63 -0.97
CA TRP A 269 -10.81 -21.41 -2.00
C TRP A 269 -9.29 -21.20 -1.93
N TRP A 270 -8.54 -22.06 -2.62
CA TRP A 270 -7.08 -21.94 -2.81
C TRP A 270 -6.65 -22.56 -4.13
N CYS A 271 -5.47 -22.18 -4.62
CA CYS A 271 -4.80 -22.85 -5.73
C CYS A 271 -3.31 -23.02 -5.49
N TRP A 272 -2.73 -24.00 -6.16
CA TRP A 272 -1.31 -24.25 -6.17
C TRP A 272 -0.58 -23.20 -7.02
N GLY A 273 0.68 -22.92 -6.67
CA GLY A 273 1.51 -21.98 -7.42
C GLY A 273 2.67 -21.44 -6.62
N ALA A 274 3.07 -20.21 -6.92
CA ALA A 274 4.10 -19.48 -6.20
C ALA A 274 3.53 -18.15 -5.69
N GLY A 275 3.72 -17.87 -4.41
CA GLY A 275 3.31 -16.62 -3.77
C GLY A 275 4.28 -16.29 -2.65
N ASP A 276 4.75 -15.05 -2.54
CA ASP A 276 5.62 -14.57 -1.46
C ASP A 276 5.61 -13.04 -1.38
N ALA A 277 6.37 -12.35 -2.27
CA ALA A 277 6.66 -10.93 -2.12
C ALA A 277 5.69 -10.02 -2.87
N ALA A 278 5.31 -10.38 -4.09
CA ALA A 278 4.40 -9.60 -4.91
C ALA A 278 2.94 -9.77 -4.45
N SER A 279 2.25 -8.65 -4.25
CA SER A 279 0.81 -8.70 -4.00
C SER A 279 0.07 -9.01 -5.30
N PRO A 280 -1.04 -9.79 -5.26
CA PRO A 280 -1.80 -10.11 -6.45
C PRO A 280 -2.42 -8.85 -7.08
N ALA A 281 -2.71 -8.93 -8.38
CA ALA A 281 -3.50 -7.93 -9.09
C ALA A 281 -4.83 -8.53 -9.55
N TYR A 282 -5.88 -7.71 -9.60
CA TYR A 282 -7.20 -8.09 -10.05
C TYR A 282 -7.71 -7.11 -11.12
N GLY A 283 -8.28 -7.64 -12.17
CA GLY A 283 -8.92 -6.89 -13.25
C GLY A 283 -9.67 -7.84 -14.17
N ASP A 284 -10.71 -7.35 -14.82
CA ASP A 284 -11.53 -8.08 -15.81
C ASP A 284 -11.93 -9.50 -15.36
N GLY A 285 -12.26 -9.65 -14.06
CA GLY A 285 -12.73 -10.91 -13.46
C GLY A 285 -11.63 -11.92 -13.11
N LEU A 286 -10.36 -11.63 -13.34
CA LEU A 286 -9.24 -12.54 -13.06
C LEU A 286 -8.25 -11.94 -12.06
N ILE A 287 -7.64 -12.80 -11.26
CA ILE A 287 -6.50 -12.48 -10.41
C ILE A 287 -5.23 -13.00 -11.09
N TYR A 288 -4.25 -12.13 -11.32
CA TYR A 288 -2.89 -12.53 -11.65
C TYR A 288 -2.03 -12.53 -10.39
N PHE A 289 -1.21 -13.58 -10.24
CA PHE A 289 -0.26 -13.70 -9.14
C PHE A 289 1.02 -14.41 -9.56
N ASP A 290 2.11 -14.11 -8.90
CA ASP A 290 3.41 -14.81 -8.93
C ASP A 290 4.11 -14.60 -7.57
N SER A 291 5.25 -15.26 -7.36
CA SER A 291 5.97 -15.14 -6.08
C SER A 291 6.68 -13.79 -5.87
N GLY A 292 6.95 -13.06 -6.95
CA GLY A 292 7.88 -11.93 -6.88
C GLY A 292 9.36 -12.32 -6.78
N ARG A 293 9.67 -13.58 -6.50
CA ARG A 293 11.04 -14.10 -6.40
C ARG A 293 11.40 -15.09 -7.51
N GLY A 294 10.63 -15.08 -8.57
CA GLY A 294 10.78 -16.01 -9.68
C GLY A 294 9.94 -17.28 -9.51
N GLY A 295 9.81 -18.06 -10.57
CA GLY A 295 9.02 -19.29 -10.60
C GLY A 295 7.72 -19.16 -11.39
N LEU A 296 6.67 -19.82 -10.93
CA LEU A 296 5.39 -19.89 -11.62
C LEU A 296 4.58 -18.61 -11.45
N GLY A 297 3.98 -18.14 -12.54
CA GLY A 297 2.92 -17.12 -12.52
C GLY A 297 1.61 -17.70 -13.10
N ALA A 298 0.46 -17.20 -12.66
CA ALA A 298 -0.83 -17.69 -13.13
C ALA A 298 -1.92 -16.63 -13.08
N ALA A 299 -2.97 -16.83 -13.88
CA ALA A 299 -4.22 -16.12 -13.76
C ALA A 299 -5.33 -17.08 -13.32
N VAL A 300 -6.12 -16.68 -12.33
CA VAL A 300 -7.17 -17.50 -11.72
C VAL A 300 -8.49 -16.73 -11.64
N ASP A 301 -9.59 -17.44 -11.90
CA ASP A 301 -10.94 -16.96 -11.67
C ASP A 301 -11.31 -17.16 -10.18
N PRO A 302 -11.63 -16.07 -9.45
CA PRO A 302 -11.86 -16.14 -8.00
C PRO A 302 -13.27 -16.60 -7.59
N THR A 303 -14.08 -17.11 -8.52
CA THR A 303 -15.48 -17.48 -8.25
C THR A 303 -15.65 -18.91 -7.73
N GLY A 304 -14.58 -19.70 -7.66
CA GLY A 304 -14.62 -21.09 -7.22
C GLY A 304 -14.71 -21.29 -5.70
N THR A 305 -14.73 -22.55 -5.29
CA THR A 305 -14.72 -22.97 -3.88
C THR A 305 -13.77 -24.18 -3.70
N GLY A 306 -13.12 -24.29 -2.53
CA GLY A 306 -12.17 -25.35 -2.24
C GLY A 306 -10.91 -25.28 -3.08
N ASP A 307 -10.38 -26.40 -3.54
CA ASP A 307 -9.23 -26.46 -4.45
C ASP A 307 -9.64 -26.10 -5.89
N VAL A 308 -9.17 -24.97 -6.37
CA VAL A 308 -9.49 -24.45 -7.70
C VAL A 308 -8.32 -24.62 -8.71
N SER A 309 -7.30 -25.35 -8.36
CA SER A 309 -6.05 -25.45 -9.13
C SER A 309 -6.24 -25.98 -10.53
N GLU A 310 -7.15 -26.96 -10.71
CA GLU A 310 -7.42 -27.60 -12.01
C GLU A 310 -8.65 -27.02 -12.72
N THR A 311 -9.51 -26.26 -11.99
CA THR A 311 -10.80 -25.84 -12.53
C THR A 311 -10.87 -24.35 -12.89
N HIS A 312 -10.18 -23.48 -12.15
CA HIS A 312 -10.29 -22.03 -12.27
C HIS A 312 -9.02 -21.31 -12.71
N ILE A 313 -7.87 -21.99 -12.73
CA ILE A 313 -6.67 -21.40 -13.34
C ILE A 313 -6.87 -21.35 -14.85
N ARG A 314 -6.86 -20.16 -15.43
CA ARG A 314 -7.08 -19.93 -16.86
C ARG A 314 -5.82 -20.19 -17.69
N TRP A 315 -4.66 -19.77 -17.16
CA TRP A 315 -3.35 -20.03 -17.77
C TRP A 315 -2.25 -19.94 -16.72
N LYS A 316 -1.10 -20.54 -17.05
CA LYS A 316 0.12 -20.56 -16.24
C LYS A 316 1.33 -20.15 -17.09
N VAL A 317 2.27 -19.43 -16.48
CA VAL A 317 3.60 -19.19 -17.01
C VAL A 317 4.58 -19.96 -16.15
N SER A 318 5.31 -20.91 -16.73
CA SER A 318 6.17 -21.82 -15.98
C SER A 318 7.37 -21.13 -15.33
N GLN A 319 7.85 -20.04 -15.93
CA GLN A 319 9.00 -19.30 -15.42
C GLN A 319 8.80 -17.79 -15.56
N VAL A 320 8.47 -17.16 -14.45
CA VAL A 320 8.47 -15.71 -14.30
C VAL A 320 9.76 -15.32 -13.60
N PRO A 321 10.55 -14.36 -14.12
CA PRO A 321 11.76 -13.89 -13.42
C PRO A 321 11.41 -13.15 -12.11
N GLU A 322 12.42 -12.93 -11.27
CA GLU A 322 12.25 -12.14 -10.05
C GLU A 322 11.73 -10.73 -10.36
N GLY A 323 10.85 -10.21 -9.47
CA GLY A 323 10.31 -8.87 -9.53
C GLY A 323 9.43 -8.62 -8.31
N ILE A 324 9.94 -7.96 -7.28
CA ILE A 324 9.29 -7.82 -5.97
C ILE A 324 8.08 -6.87 -6.01
N GLY A 325 8.14 -5.79 -6.78
CA GLY A 325 7.00 -4.89 -6.99
C GLY A 325 5.78 -5.65 -7.53
N SER A 326 4.59 -5.23 -7.17
CA SER A 326 3.36 -5.93 -7.58
C SER A 326 3.01 -5.71 -9.05
N PRO A 327 2.29 -6.62 -9.71
CA PRO A 327 1.77 -6.42 -11.06
C PRO A 327 0.65 -5.37 -11.11
N ALA A 328 0.36 -4.86 -12.30
CA ALA A 328 -0.85 -4.10 -12.61
C ALA A 328 -1.64 -4.80 -13.73
N ILE A 329 -2.97 -4.73 -13.68
CA ILE A 329 -3.85 -5.18 -14.77
C ILE A 329 -4.56 -3.94 -15.34
N VAL A 330 -4.42 -3.69 -16.63
CA VAL A 330 -5.03 -2.55 -17.31
C VAL A 330 -5.54 -2.99 -18.67
N ASP A 331 -6.82 -2.74 -18.97
CA ASP A 331 -7.45 -3.05 -20.26
C ASP A 331 -7.16 -4.47 -20.75
N GLY A 332 -7.39 -5.47 -19.92
CA GLY A 332 -7.19 -6.88 -20.25
C GLY A 332 -5.72 -7.29 -20.40
N ARG A 333 -4.78 -6.55 -19.80
CA ARG A 333 -3.35 -6.84 -19.90
C ARG A 333 -2.68 -6.82 -18.54
N VAL A 334 -1.75 -7.75 -18.32
CA VAL A 334 -0.89 -7.82 -17.13
C VAL A 334 0.43 -7.13 -17.42
N TYR A 335 0.80 -6.15 -16.60
CA TYR A 335 2.08 -5.45 -16.66
C TYR A 335 2.93 -5.83 -15.46
N ARG A 336 4.12 -6.34 -15.73
CA ARG A 336 5.00 -6.87 -14.70
C ARG A 336 6.46 -6.47 -14.95
N LEU A 337 7.03 -5.74 -14.00
CA LEU A 337 8.45 -5.37 -14.05
C LEU A 337 9.29 -6.44 -13.34
N HIS A 338 10.27 -6.97 -14.03
CA HIS A 338 11.19 -8.02 -13.58
C HIS A 338 12.63 -7.54 -13.50
N VAL A 339 13.45 -8.26 -12.74
CA VAL A 339 14.92 -8.12 -12.78
C VAL A 339 15.44 -8.73 -14.07
N PRO A 340 16.40 -8.13 -14.78
CA PRO A 340 17.01 -6.82 -14.56
C PRO A 340 16.28 -5.68 -15.31
N ALA A 341 15.21 -5.19 -14.74
CA ALA A 341 14.39 -4.09 -15.29
C ALA A 341 13.73 -4.40 -16.65
N ILE A 342 13.26 -5.61 -16.83
CA ILE A 342 12.47 -6.01 -18.00
C ILE A 342 10.99 -5.91 -17.67
N LEU A 343 10.31 -4.97 -18.33
CA LEU A 343 8.85 -4.88 -18.31
C LEU A 343 8.28 -5.89 -19.30
N LYS A 344 7.46 -6.80 -18.81
CA LYS A 344 6.68 -7.72 -19.64
C LYS A 344 5.21 -7.36 -19.60
N CYS A 345 4.54 -7.53 -20.73
CA CYS A 345 3.10 -7.38 -20.88
C CYS A 345 2.51 -8.67 -21.45
N TRP A 346 1.46 -9.18 -20.80
CA TRP A 346 0.71 -10.35 -21.26
C TRP A 346 -0.76 -10.02 -21.48
N ASP A 347 -1.40 -10.70 -22.43
CA ASP A 347 -2.86 -10.74 -22.49
C ASP A 347 -3.40 -11.48 -21.25
N LEU A 348 -4.34 -10.87 -20.55
CA LEU A 348 -4.87 -11.43 -19.32
C LEU A 348 -5.71 -12.70 -19.53
N ARG A 349 -6.30 -12.88 -20.72
CA ARG A 349 -7.22 -14.00 -20.99
C ARG A 349 -6.50 -15.31 -21.25
N ASP A 350 -5.36 -15.26 -21.94
CA ASP A 350 -4.66 -16.46 -22.44
C ASP A 350 -3.18 -16.53 -22.02
N GLY A 351 -2.63 -15.49 -21.38
CA GLY A 351 -1.25 -15.45 -20.93
C GLY A 351 -0.22 -15.24 -22.06
N ARG A 352 -0.66 -14.94 -23.26
CA ARG A 352 0.22 -14.68 -24.40
C ARG A 352 1.03 -13.40 -24.17
N GLN A 353 2.36 -13.50 -24.22
CA GLN A 353 3.22 -12.33 -24.08
C GLN A 353 3.07 -11.42 -25.30
N LEU A 354 2.70 -10.18 -25.05
CA LEU A 354 2.55 -9.15 -26.08
C LEU A 354 3.88 -8.48 -26.39
N TYR A 355 4.64 -8.14 -25.33
CA TYR A 355 6.00 -7.59 -25.47
C TYR A 355 6.83 -7.80 -24.23
N ALA A 356 8.14 -7.59 -24.38
CA ALA A 356 9.10 -7.38 -23.30
C ALA A 356 9.99 -6.19 -23.69
N ALA A 357 10.20 -5.27 -22.74
CA ALA A 357 10.97 -4.05 -22.96
C ALA A 357 11.87 -3.74 -21.75
N ARG A 358 13.11 -3.32 -22.02
CA ARG A 358 14.02 -2.92 -20.97
C ARG A 358 13.78 -1.47 -20.55
N LEU A 359 13.73 -1.22 -19.25
CA LEU A 359 13.71 0.13 -18.68
C LEU A 359 15.16 0.50 -18.30
N GLU A 360 15.74 1.43 -19.06
CA GLU A 360 17.18 1.71 -18.95
C GLU A 360 17.57 2.49 -17.67
N GLY A 361 18.71 2.12 -17.10
CA GLY A 361 19.34 2.84 -15.97
C GLY A 361 18.85 2.43 -14.58
N ILE A 362 18.13 1.31 -14.48
CA ILE A 362 17.88 0.59 -13.22
C ILE A 362 18.16 -0.90 -13.42
N SER A 363 18.40 -1.62 -12.34
CA SER A 363 18.43 -3.08 -12.32
C SER A 363 17.15 -3.67 -11.76
N THR A 364 16.57 -3.02 -10.77
CA THR A 364 15.32 -3.47 -10.13
C THR A 364 14.63 -2.30 -9.42
N THR A 365 13.34 -2.44 -9.19
CA THR A 365 12.58 -1.67 -8.19
C THR A 365 11.60 -2.60 -7.47
N TRP A 366 11.41 -2.35 -6.18
CA TRP A 366 10.39 -3.04 -5.39
C TRP A 366 9.09 -2.23 -5.31
N ALA A 367 9.14 -0.97 -5.75
CA ALA A 367 7.96 -0.12 -5.80
C ALA A 367 6.90 -0.73 -6.72
N SER A 368 5.69 -0.85 -6.23
CA SER A 368 4.53 -1.26 -7.00
C SER A 368 4.00 -0.09 -7.82
N PRO A 369 3.53 -0.32 -9.05
CA PRO A 369 3.03 0.75 -9.91
C PRO A 369 1.68 1.27 -9.45
N ILE A 370 1.35 2.50 -9.88
CA ILE A 370 0.01 3.05 -9.90
C ILE A 370 -0.47 3.24 -11.33
N VAL A 371 -1.78 3.27 -11.50
CA VAL A 371 -2.45 3.43 -12.80
C VAL A 371 -3.46 4.55 -12.70
N ASP A 372 -3.42 5.49 -13.63
CA ASP A 372 -4.38 6.57 -13.73
C ASP A 372 -5.50 6.29 -14.76
N PRO A 373 -6.56 7.12 -14.81
CA PRO A 373 -7.69 6.90 -15.72
C PRO A 373 -7.36 7.04 -17.22
N HIS A 374 -6.18 7.57 -17.56
CA HIS A 374 -5.70 7.63 -18.95
C HIS A 374 -4.92 6.37 -19.35
N GLY A 375 -4.88 5.35 -18.49
CA GLY A 375 -4.09 4.14 -18.70
C GLY A 375 -2.59 4.38 -18.61
N ARG A 376 -2.14 5.44 -17.94
CA ARG A 376 -0.72 5.66 -17.67
C ARG A 376 -0.31 4.86 -16.44
N ILE A 377 0.76 4.10 -16.57
CA ILE A 377 1.32 3.26 -15.50
C ILE A 377 2.60 3.91 -15.01
N TYR A 378 2.63 4.26 -13.73
CA TYR A 378 3.74 4.93 -13.07
C TYR A 378 4.54 3.91 -12.25
N TYR A 379 5.68 3.47 -12.74
CA TYR A 379 6.69 2.76 -11.98
C TYR A 379 7.57 3.81 -11.30
N ALA A 380 7.08 4.36 -10.19
CA ALA A 380 7.65 5.53 -9.54
C ALA A 380 8.19 5.23 -8.13
N ASN A 381 9.36 5.78 -7.85
CA ASN A 381 9.95 5.93 -6.53
C ASN A 381 10.76 7.24 -6.50
N ALA A 382 11.41 7.57 -5.38
CA ALA A 382 12.20 8.80 -5.28
C ALA A 382 13.58 8.72 -5.98
N GLY A 383 13.90 7.61 -6.64
CA GLY A 383 15.00 7.47 -7.60
C GLY A 383 14.49 7.55 -9.03
N LYS A 384 15.10 6.73 -9.89
CA LYS A 384 14.72 6.67 -11.30
C LYS A 384 13.36 6.00 -11.47
N SER A 385 12.49 6.67 -12.20
CA SER A 385 11.07 6.35 -12.36
C SER A 385 10.68 6.39 -13.84
N PHE A 386 9.64 5.64 -14.19
CA PHE A 386 9.15 5.51 -15.57
C PHE A 386 7.63 5.66 -15.62
N VAL A 387 7.16 6.40 -16.61
CA VAL A 387 5.74 6.48 -16.94
C VAL A 387 5.55 5.86 -18.31
N ILE A 388 4.71 4.83 -18.39
CA ILE A 388 4.41 4.12 -19.63
C ILE A 388 2.92 4.21 -19.95
N GLN A 389 2.55 4.09 -21.21
CA GLN A 389 1.17 3.94 -21.65
C GLN A 389 0.77 2.48 -21.64
N ALA A 390 -0.38 2.15 -21.02
CA ALA A 390 -0.98 0.85 -21.18
C ALA A 390 -1.44 0.65 -22.63
N SER A 391 -0.78 -0.27 -23.34
CA SER A 391 -1.05 -0.53 -24.76
C SER A 391 -0.51 -1.92 -25.14
N PRO A 392 -0.98 -2.55 -26.24
CA PRO A 392 -0.44 -3.83 -26.70
C PRO A 392 1.00 -3.74 -27.23
N GLN A 393 1.53 -2.53 -27.40
CA GLN A 393 2.91 -2.25 -27.79
C GLN A 393 3.57 -1.36 -26.74
N PHE A 394 4.86 -1.55 -26.48
CA PHE A 394 5.58 -0.75 -25.52
C PHE A 394 5.64 0.73 -25.88
N GLN A 395 5.23 1.61 -24.98
CA GLN A 395 5.29 3.07 -25.12
C GLN A 395 5.79 3.69 -23.82
N LEU A 396 7.03 4.21 -23.84
CA LEU A 396 7.60 4.98 -22.76
C LEU A 396 7.21 6.45 -22.93
N LEU A 397 6.50 7.01 -21.95
CA LEU A 397 6.05 8.41 -21.97
C LEU A 397 7.06 9.35 -21.32
N ALA A 398 7.68 8.92 -20.22
CA ALA A 398 8.66 9.72 -19.50
C ALA A 398 9.61 8.85 -18.68
N THR A 399 10.82 9.37 -18.46
CA THR A 399 11.79 8.92 -17.47
C THR A 399 12.11 10.08 -16.55
N ASN A 400 12.10 9.85 -15.24
CA ASN A 400 12.27 10.84 -14.20
C ASN A 400 13.29 10.35 -13.16
N ASP A 401 13.93 11.26 -12.44
CA ASP A 401 14.86 10.93 -11.36
C ASP A 401 14.94 12.06 -10.32
N LEU A 402 14.77 11.72 -9.04
CA LEU A 402 14.95 12.65 -7.93
C LEU A 402 16.30 12.42 -7.23
N GLY A 403 17.07 11.40 -7.60
CA GLY A 403 18.36 11.09 -7.02
C GLY A 403 18.33 10.66 -5.54
N ASP A 404 17.16 10.26 -5.02
CA ASP A 404 16.96 9.88 -3.61
C ASP A 404 16.26 8.51 -3.52
N GLY A 405 16.80 7.52 -4.26
CA GLY A 405 16.17 6.22 -4.49
C GLY A 405 15.81 5.46 -3.22
N ASN A 406 14.56 4.94 -3.20
CA ASN A 406 14.02 4.05 -2.19
C ASN A 406 13.15 2.99 -2.91
N HIS A 407 12.71 1.97 -2.17
CA HIS A 407 11.81 0.92 -2.68
C HIS A 407 10.33 1.16 -2.32
N ALA A 408 10.02 2.27 -1.64
CA ALA A 408 8.65 2.67 -1.32
C ALA A 408 7.81 2.89 -2.60
N SER A 409 6.59 2.41 -2.57
CA SER A 409 5.63 2.65 -3.65
C SER A 409 5.02 4.06 -3.55
N PRO A 410 4.55 4.64 -4.65
CA PRO A 410 3.95 5.96 -4.63
C PRO A 410 2.57 5.97 -3.95
N ALA A 411 2.17 7.16 -3.46
CA ALA A 411 0.80 7.47 -3.07
C ALA A 411 0.26 8.62 -3.91
N VAL A 412 -1.07 8.72 -4.04
CA VAL A 412 -1.74 9.73 -4.87
C VAL A 412 -2.91 10.35 -4.12
N ALA A 413 -2.97 11.67 -4.10
CA ALA A 413 -4.14 12.42 -3.65
C ALA A 413 -4.11 13.83 -4.26
N ASP A 414 -5.27 14.43 -4.50
CA ASP A 414 -5.41 15.83 -4.99
C ASP A 414 -4.50 16.15 -6.18
N ASP A 415 -4.53 15.32 -7.23
CA ASP A 415 -3.70 15.42 -8.42
C ASP A 415 -2.18 15.52 -8.14
N SER A 416 -1.77 14.99 -7.00
CA SER A 416 -0.36 14.98 -6.56
C SER A 416 0.13 13.55 -6.34
N LEU A 417 1.40 13.35 -6.67
CA LEU A 417 2.13 12.11 -6.41
C LEU A 417 3.05 12.33 -5.21
N TYR A 418 2.98 11.46 -4.22
CA TYR A 418 3.82 11.49 -3.01
C TYR A 418 4.80 10.34 -3.03
N LEU A 419 6.09 10.65 -2.86
CA LEU A 419 7.18 9.67 -2.86
C LEU A 419 7.99 9.78 -1.57
N VAL A 420 8.49 8.65 -1.09
CA VAL A 420 9.43 8.59 0.03
C VAL A 420 10.79 8.17 -0.51
N GLY A 421 11.79 9.02 -0.29
CA GLY A 421 13.19 8.74 -0.58
C GLY A 421 13.94 8.20 0.64
N MET A 422 15.25 8.09 0.50
CA MET A 422 16.15 7.77 1.61
C MET A 422 16.37 8.94 2.55
N LYS A 423 16.22 10.18 2.04
CA LYS A 423 16.50 11.43 2.76
C LYS A 423 15.28 12.33 2.90
N ASN A 424 14.34 12.25 1.96
CA ASN A 424 13.22 13.18 1.88
C ASN A 424 11.89 12.50 1.54
N VAL A 425 10.81 13.17 1.93
CA VAL A 425 9.46 12.97 1.40
C VAL A 425 9.20 14.03 0.33
N TYR A 426 8.59 13.65 -0.78
CA TYR A 426 8.34 14.51 -1.93
C TYR A 426 6.85 14.59 -2.23
N CYS A 427 6.40 15.77 -2.66
CA CYS A 427 5.13 15.97 -3.35
C CYS A 427 5.40 16.48 -4.76
N LEU A 428 4.87 15.78 -5.75
CA LEU A 428 5.00 16.12 -7.16
C LEU A 428 3.63 16.54 -7.68
N ARG A 429 3.57 17.73 -8.31
CA ARG A 429 2.33 18.30 -8.81
C ARG A 429 2.61 19.18 -10.02
N THR A 430 1.75 19.16 -11.02
CA THR A 430 1.85 20.10 -12.16
C THR A 430 1.60 21.54 -11.71
N ALA A 431 2.25 22.51 -12.37
CA ALA A 431 2.06 23.94 -12.05
C ALA A 431 0.60 24.40 -12.18
N SER A 432 -0.16 23.81 -13.11
CA SER A 432 -1.59 24.06 -13.30
C SER A 432 -2.48 23.52 -12.18
N GLY A 433 -1.97 22.61 -11.33
CA GLY A 433 -2.67 22.06 -10.17
C GLY A 433 -2.58 22.94 -8.91
N ARG A 434 -1.91 24.08 -8.95
CA ARG A 434 -2.00 25.08 -7.88
C ARG A 434 -3.37 25.73 -7.94
N ARG A 435 -4.32 25.25 -7.13
CA ARG A 435 -5.53 26.04 -6.84
C ARG A 435 -5.06 27.35 -6.20
N GLU A 436 -5.28 28.46 -6.89
CA GLU A 436 -5.17 29.79 -6.30
C GLU A 436 -6.05 29.77 -5.04
N SER A 437 -5.42 29.88 -3.89
CA SER A 437 -6.12 30.20 -2.67
C SER A 437 -6.75 31.57 -2.92
N SER A 438 -8.06 31.61 -3.15
CA SER A 438 -8.82 32.85 -3.27
C SER A 438 -8.57 33.68 -2.00
N GLY A 439 -7.61 34.57 -2.09
CA GLY A 439 -7.43 35.68 -1.17
C GLY A 439 -8.67 36.53 -1.23
N GLY A 440 -9.54 36.42 -0.23
CA GLY A 440 -10.65 37.32 -0.06
C GLY A 440 -10.11 38.74 0.09
N SER A 441 -10.17 39.51 -1.01
CA SER A 441 -10.02 40.95 -0.98
C SER A 441 -11.15 41.52 -0.11
N ARG A 442 -10.80 41.90 1.11
CA ARG A 442 -11.60 42.87 1.86
C ARG A 442 -11.36 44.21 1.23
N THR A 443 -12.26 44.64 0.39
CA THR A 443 -12.42 46.05 0.05
C THR A 443 -13.24 46.73 1.14
N ARG A 444 -12.76 47.88 1.52
CA ARG A 444 -13.27 48.82 2.56
C ARG A 444 -14.72 49.22 2.38
#